data_c19bf76d886d74392062b05e9aeb60d8
#
_entry.id   c19bf76d886d74392062b05e9aeb60d8
#
_cell.length_a   1.000
_cell.length_b   1.000
_cell.length_c   1.000
_cell.angle_alpha   90.00
_cell.angle_beta   90.00
_cell.angle_gamma   90.00
#
_symmetry.space_group_name_H-M   'P 1'
#
loop_
_entity.id
_entity.type
_entity.pdbx_description
1 polymer ?
#
loop_
_entity_poly.entity_id
_entity_poly.type
_entity_poly.pdbx_seq_one_letter_code
_entity_poly.pdbx_strand_id
1 'polypeptide(L)'
;MVLSGGAAKGLAHIGVLQVLERAGVPVDAIAGTSIGALLGGLYAVGYGADSLAAIARAIPWEDVLSDRILRRHLLPEQKLTDGRHLATLPLRGIRPTWPTRLVGGHNVRQLLARLTWSVALVRDFRDLPVPFAAVATDLETGQAELFTTGPLLDALSATMAIPGVFQPFLMGDRAFVDGGVVRNLPARDALALGADFLICSDVTAPLKTAEELTSLFGVVNQTLSLNSAAAHREERARCDILIEPNPDGLGTFDFAAAGDWIARGVAAADSVRGRLDSLVAALQRPRVVRDGPGPPGMRQIAALATPGLDSAHARLARRRLGLDLPRSLDPDALADALDRLYASHEFDPVGYVLEAAPDTGARMVLQTGAGGGSTLGIGARYEGAYKASLLFTATLQDRLGTGSVTMLDVRLGEQLRAAGIYARRLGTLTRWALRFRAAYDRVPMDLYTDGQRTEAGRFHILGGSALVGVAAGTAGLVGARVLGEHAISSITTGAPGDSTREATATFYTIGGNLLLDTRDDPVLPHGGVLVRGTSEWADRAIGSGGTFQQHILRASASIPVGPFLSVLLRGDVGTSAGDELPAHYRFFIGGAVPYFMLPDRHLTFLGL
;
A
#
# COMPACT_ATOMS: atom_id res chain seq x y z
N MET A 1 27.08 -9.55 20.43
CA MET A 1 25.66 -9.25 20.79
C MET A 1 24.71 -10.10 20.01
N VAL A 2 23.71 -10.72 20.67
CA VAL A 2 22.71 -11.58 20.03
C VAL A 2 21.32 -11.00 20.29
N LEU A 3 20.52 -10.85 19.25
CA LEU A 3 19.19 -10.23 19.32
C LEU A 3 18.14 -11.20 18.75
N SER A 4 17.18 -11.60 19.58
CA SER A 4 16.11 -12.53 19.18
C SER A 4 15.05 -11.86 18.30
N GLY A 5 14.30 -12.65 17.55
CA GLY A 5 13.03 -12.23 16.95
C GLY A 5 11.94 -12.05 18.00
N GLY A 6 10.90 -11.25 17.66
CA GLY A 6 9.80 -11.03 18.60
C GLY A 6 8.76 -9.99 18.17
N ALA A 7 8.72 -9.58 16.91
CA ALA A 7 7.86 -8.51 16.38
C ALA A 7 8.00 -7.22 17.22
N ALA A 8 6.90 -6.54 17.63
CA ALA A 8 6.99 -5.28 18.38
C ALA A 8 7.77 -5.39 19.70
N LYS A 9 7.78 -6.56 20.35
CA LYS A 9 8.58 -6.82 21.57
C LYS A 9 10.06 -6.55 21.36
N GLY A 10 10.56 -6.79 20.15
CA GLY A 10 11.96 -6.53 19.80
C GLY A 10 12.37 -5.06 19.90
N LEU A 11 11.44 -4.11 19.94
CA LEU A 11 11.77 -2.70 20.23
C LEU A 11 12.44 -2.54 21.61
N ALA A 12 12.29 -3.52 22.51
CA ALA A 12 13.01 -3.56 23.78
C ALA A 12 14.52 -3.71 23.60
N HIS A 13 15.02 -4.30 22.50
CA HIS A 13 16.45 -4.38 22.21
C HIS A 13 17.09 -2.99 22.14
N ILE A 14 16.35 -1.97 21.73
CA ILE A 14 16.82 -0.57 21.71
C ILE A 14 17.18 -0.13 23.14
N GLY A 15 16.29 -0.41 24.10
CA GLY A 15 16.55 -0.09 25.52
C GLY A 15 17.76 -0.86 26.08
N VAL A 16 17.92 -2.12 25.69
CA VAL A 16 19.11 -2.91 26.04
C VAL A 16 20.37 -2.26 25.48
N LEU A 17 20.37 -1.91 24.20
CA LEU A 17 21.51 -1.24 23.55
C LEU A 17 21.83 0.12 24.22
N GLN A 18 20.82 0.90 24.66
CA GLN A 18 21.02 2.15 25.40
C GLN A 18 21.79 1.93 26.71
N VAL A 19 21.43 0.84 27.44
CA VAL A 19 22.16 0.52 28.70
C VAL A 19 23.57 0.06 28.41
N LEU A 20 23.81 -0.77 27.38
CA LEU A 20 25.14 -1.20 26.97
C LEU A 20 26.03 -0.02 26.59
N GLU A 21 25.52 0.93 25.76
CA GLU A 21 26.24 2.13 25.38
C GLU A 21 26.57 3.02 26.60
N ARG A 22 25.58 3.22 27.49
CA ARG A 22 25.81 3.99 28.73
C ARG A 22 26.81 3.34 29.65
N ALA A 23 26.81 2.00 29.73
CA ALA A 23 27.79 1.24 30.49
C ALA A 23 29.17 1.22 29.85
N GLY A 24 29.31 1.57 28.58
CA GLY A 24 30.56 1.48 27.84
C GLY A 24 30.89 0.06 27.37
N VAL A 25 29.91 -0.84 27.28
CA VAL A 25 30.11 -2.20 26.77
C VAL A 25 30.39 -2.13 25.27
N PRO A 26 31.54 -2.61 24.78
CA PRO A 26 31.81 -2.67 23.35
C PRO A 26 30.97 -3.77 22.69
N VAL A 27 30.38 -3.46 21.52
CA VAL A 27 29.70 -4.43 20.68
C VAL A 27 30.56 -4.64 19.44
N ASP A 28 31.27 -5.76 19.38
CA ASP A 28 32.24 -6.08 18.33
C ASP A 28 31.60 -6.83 17.15
N ALA A 29 30.48 -7.55 17.38
CA ALA A 29 29.73 -8.24 16.34
C ALA A 29 28.26 -8.40 16.79
N ILE A 30 27.34 -8.49 15.81
CA ILE A 30 25.91 -8.69 16.07
C ILE A 30 25.38 -9.83 15.19
N ALA A 31 24.65 -10.75 15.82
CA ALA A 31 23.79 -11.68 15.12
C ALA A 31 22.33 -11.45 15.54
N GLY A 32 21.43 -11.40 14.56
CA GLY A 32 20.02 -11.12 14.84
C GLY A 32 19.05 -11.93 13.98
N THR A 33 17.84 -12.08 14.49
CA THR A 33 16.72 -12.71 13.78
C THR A 33 15.54 -11.74 13.76
N SER A 34 14.83 -11.63 12.62
CA SER A 34 13.60 -10.82 12.51
C SER A 34 13.84 -9.36 12.95
N ILE A 35 13.00 -8.83 13.85
CA ILE A 35 13.19 -7.48 14.43
C ILE A 35 14.55 -7.30 15.10
N GLY A 36 15.12 -8.37 15.69
CA GLY A 36 16.47 -8.34 16.24
C GLY A 36 17.54 -8.15 15.17
N ALA A 37 17.36 -8.76 14.00
CA ALA A 37 18.24 -8.51 12.85
C ALA A 37 18.04 -7.10 12.28
N LEU A 38 16.80 -6.60 12.26
CA LEU A 38 16.51 -5.24 11.84
C LEU A 38 17.28 -4.22 12.70
N LEU A 39 17.05 -4.26 14.01
CA LEU A 39 17.66 -3.31 14.93
C LEU A 39 19.17 -3.51 15.04
N GLY A 40 19.61 -4.78 15.06
CA GLY A 40 21.03 -5.14 15.03
C GLY A 40 21.73 -4.68 13.76
N GLY A 41 21.11 -4.84 12.61
CA GLY A 41 21.59 -4.39 11.31
C GLY A 41 21.70 -2.86 11.24
N LEU A 42 20.68 -2.13 11.71
CA LEU A 42 20.74 -0.67 11.78
C LEU A 42 21.82 -0.18 12.75
N TYR A 43 21.98 -0.85 13.89
CA TYR A 43 23.08 -0.57 14.80
C TYR A 43 24.44 -0.87 14.16
N ALA A 44 24.52 -1.95 13.38
CA ALA A 44 25.74 -2.30 12.64
C ALA A 44 26.07 -1.29 11.52
N VAL A 45 25.07 -0.66 10.92
CA VAL A 45 25.24 0.45 9.95
C VAL A 45 25.83 1.70 10.62
N GLY A 46 25.69 1.83 11.94
CA GLY A 46 26.26 2.93 12.72
C GLY A 46 25.25 3.75 13.53
N TYR A 47 23.95 3.46 13.46
CA TYR A 47 22.96 4.16 14.30
C TYR A 47 23.24 3.87 15.78
N GLY A 48 23.33 4.92 16.61
CA GLY A 48 23.36 4.78 18.06
C GLY A 48 21.99 4.39 18.63
N ALA A 49 21.95 3.82 19.81
CA ALA A 49 20.72 3.35 20.44
C ALA A 49 19.69 4.47 20.66
N ASP A 50 20.13 5.70 20.98
CA ASP A 50 19.23 6.85 21.13
C ASP A 50 18.63 7.28 19.77
N SER A 51 19.40 7.22 18.68
CA SER A 51 18.91 7.47 17.33
C SER A 51 17.87 6.43 16.92
N LEU A 52 18.12 5.15 17.21
CA LEU A 52 17.13 4.07 16.96
C LEU A 52 15.84 4.29 17.77
N ALA A 53 15.95 4.75 19.02
CA ALA A 53 14.79 5.07 19.85
C ALA A 53 13.97 6.24 19.28
N ALA A 54 14.65 7.28 18.79
CA ALA A 54 13.99 8.41 18.15
C ALA A 54 13.26 7.98 16.85
N ILE A 55 13.92 7.19 16.01
CA ILE A 55 13.35 6.63 14.77
C ILE A 55 12.14 5.77 15.10
N ALA A 56 12.25 4.81 16.04
CA ALA A 56 11.17 3.89 16.37
C ALA A 56 9.91 4.59 16.89
N ARG A 57 10.06 5.70 17.62
CA ARG A 57 8.94 6.53 18.11
C ARG A 57 8.33 7.41 17.01
N ALA A 58 9.10 7.79 16.00
CA ALA A 58 8.65 8.66 14.91
C ALA A 58 7.99 7.91 13.76
N ILE A 59 8.21 6.59 13.63
CA ILE A 59 7.64 5.78 12.55
C ILE A 59 6.10 5.70 12.71
N PRO A 60 5.33 6.06 11.67
CA PRO A 60 3.90 5.78 11.62
C PRO A 60 3.67 4.28 11.32
N TRP A 61 3.76 3.45 12.35
CA TRP A 61 3.78 1.99 12.22
C TRP A 61 2.56 1.42 11.51
N GLU A 62 1.39 2.03 11.68
CA GLU A 62 0.17 1.61 11.00
C GLU A 62 0.31 1.73 9.47
N ASP A 63 0.87 2.84 8.98
CA ASP A 63 1.10 3.05 7.56
C ASP A 63 2.20 2.15 7.02
N VAL A 64 3.30 1.99 7.77
CA VAL A 64 4.46 1.17 7.38
C VAL A 64 4.11 -0.31 7.32
N LEU A 65 3.33 -0.80 8.29
CA LEU A 65 2.88 -2.20 8.36
C LEU A 65 1.63 -2.47 7.51
N SER A 66 1.18 -1.50 6.73
CA SER A 66 0.13 -1.66 5.72
C SER A 66 0.74 -1.53 4.32
N ASP A 67 0.07 -2.09 3.32
CA ASP A 67 0.41 -1.84 1.91
C ASP A 67 -0.36 -0.63 1.35
N ARG A 68 -0.78 0.29 2.22
CA ARG A 68 -1.53 1.46 1.81
C ARG A 68 -0.67 2.35 0.92
N ILE A 69 -1.10 2.45 -0.32
CA ILE A 69 -0.48 3.31 -1.31
C ILE A 69 -1.00 4.74 -1.08
N LEU A 70 -0.09 5.70 -1.00
CA LEU A 70 -0.49 7.10 -0.94
C LEU A 70 -1.27 7.47 -2.20
N ARG A 71 -2.47 7.99 -2.04
CA ARG A 71 -3.41 8.25 -3.13
C ARG A 71 -2.85 9.19 -4.20
N ARG A 72 -1.86 10.03 -3.86
CA ARG A 72 -1.14 10.87 -4.80
C ARG A 72 -0.39 10.09 -5.90
N HIS A 73 -0.07 8.81 -5.64
CA HIS A 73 0.61 7.92 -6.61
C HIS A 73 -0.36 7.13 -7.49
N LEU A 74 -1.63 7.02 -7.11
CA LEU A 74 -2.65 6.33 -7.90
C LEU A 74 -2.95 7.08 -9.19
N LEU A 75 -3.13 6.34 -10.26
CA LEU A 75 -3.58 6.89 -11.55
C LEU A 75 -5.05 7.37 -11.45
N PRO A 76 -5.46 8.39 -12.23
CA PRO A 76 -6.84 8.87 -12.22
C PRO A 76 -7.88 7.78 -12.44
N GLU A 77 -7.58 6.75 -13.24
CA GLU A 77 -8.46 5.61 -13.48
C GLU A 77 -8.64 4.76 -12.20
N GLN A 78 -7.57 4.55 -11.44
CA GLN A 78 -7.58 3.79 -10.18
C GLN A 78 -8.31 4.56 -9.08
N LYS A 79 -8.16 5.89 -9.04
CA LYS A 79 -8.88 6.75 -8.10
C LYS A 79 -10.40 6.68 -8.24
N LEU A 80 -10.91 6.22 -9.39
CA LEU A 80 -12.35 6.03 -9.61
C LEU A 80 -12.93 4.85 -8.81
N THR A 81 -12.13 3.87 -8.45
CA THR A 81 -12.55 2.67 -7.72
C THR A 81 -11.98 2.57 -6.32
N ASP A 82 -11.05 3.46 -5.97
CA ASP A 82 -10.42 3.53 -4.66
C ASP A 82 -11.45 3.81 -3.54
N GLY A 83 -11.36 3.08 -2.44
CA GLY A 83 -12.27 3.19 -1.28
C GLY A 83 -13.69 2.63 -1.49
N ARG A 84 -13.98 1.93 -2.60
CA ARG A 84 -15.33 1.41 -2.92
C ARG A 84 -15.59 0.01 -2.37
N HIS A 85 -14.57 -0.71 -1.98
CA HIS A 85 -14.66 -2.13 -1.63
C HIS A 85 -14.37 -2.33 -0.14
N LEU A 86 -15.12 -3.22 0.48
CA LEU A 86 -14.91 -3.70 1.85
C LEU A 86 -13.82 -4.78 1.89
N ALA A 87 -13.72 -5.56 0.82
CA ALA A 87 -12.72 -6.61 0.66
C ALA A 87 -12.26 -6.69 -0.79
N THR A 88 -10.99 -7.07 -0.97
CA THR A 88 -10.38 -7.29 -2.28
C THR A 88 -9.67 -8.62 -2.29
N LEU A 89 -10.04 -9.51 -3.22
CA LEU A 89 -9.45 -10.82 -3.40
C LEU A 89 -8.57 -10.83 -4.65
N PRO A 90 -7.39 -11.44 -4.61
CA PRO A 90 -6.57 -11.67 -5.80
C PRO A 90 -7.30 -12.59 -6.79
N LEU A 91 -7.08 -12.36 -8.09
CA LEU A 91 -7.58 -13.23 -9.16
C LEU A 91 -6.41 -13.96 -9.83
N ARG A 92 -6.48 -15.29 -9.89
CA ARG A 92 -5.62 -16.09 -10.76
C ARG A 92 -6.41 -16.48 -12.02
N GLY A 93 -6.13 -15.79 -13.13
CA GLY A 93 -7.00 -15.82 -14.29
C GLY A 93 -8.32 -15.07 -14.00
N ILE A 94 -9.44 -15.82 -13.92
CA ILE A 94 -10.76 -15.31 -13.54
C ILE A 94 -11.24 -15.89 -12.19
N ARG A 95 -10.42 -16.73 -11.53
CA ARG A 95 -10.81 -17.40 -10.28
C ARG A 95 -10.30 -16.59 -9.10
N PRO A 96 -11.17 -16.23 -8.14
CA PRO A 96 -10.73 -15.64 -6.87
C PRO A 96 -9.87 -16.65 -6.11
N THR A 97 -8.80 -16.15 -5.50
CA THR A 97 -7.93 -16.94 -4.63
C THR A 97 -7.86 -16.27 -3.26
N TRP A 98 -7.60 -17.06 -2.23
CA TRP A 98 -7.31 -16.49 -0.93
C TRP A 98 -5.98 -15.74 -0.98
N PRO A 99 -5.86 -14.58 -0.34
CA PRO A 99 -4.59 -13.89 -0.22
C PRO A 99 -3.60 -14.77 0.56
N THR A 100 -2.41 -14.92 0.04
CA THR A 100 -1.32 -15.68 0.69
C THR A 100 -0.58 -14.85 1.74
N ARG A 101 -0.93 -13.56 1.86
CA ARG A 101 -0.31 -12.58 2.73
C ARG A 101 -1.35 -11.57 3.21
N LEU A 102 -1.17 -11.02 4.40
CA LEU A 102 -1.94 -9.88 4.88
C LEU A 102 -1.35 -8.57 4.34
N VAL A 103 -0.01 -8.50 4.25
CA VAL A 103 0.75 -7.32 3.82
C VAL A 103 1.82 -7.74 2.80
N GLY A 104 2.00 -7.02 1.70
CA GLY A 104 3.05 -7.26 0.71
C GLY A 104 4.45 -6.84 1.17
N GLY A 105 4.53 -5.93 2.16
CA GLY A 105 5.77 -5.47 2.76
C GLY A 105 6.49 -4.37 1.97
N HIS A 106 5.83 -3.75 1.00
CA HIS A 106 6.42 -2.67 0.20
C HIS A 106 6.91 -1.51 1.07
N ASN A 107 6.03 -0.99 1.96
CA ASN A 107 6.35 0.17 2.81
C ASN A 107 7.46 -0.12 3.82
N VAL A 108 7.49 -1.34 4.39
CA VAL A 108 8.58 -1.80 5.27
C VAL A 108 9.90 -1.80 4.50
N ARG A 109 9.91 -2.36 3.27
CA ARG A 109 11.11 -2.42 2.44
C ARG A 109 11.62 -1.03 2.05
N GLN A 110 10.73 -0.08 1.75
CA GLN A 110 11.10 1.32 1.47
C GLN A 110 11.71 2.00 2.69
N LEU A 111 11.15 1.79 3.88
CA LEU A 111 11.73 2.28 5.13
C LEU A 111 13.14 1.73 5.35
N LEU A 112 13.33 0.41 5.18
CA LEU A 112 14.63 -0.24 5.31
C LEU A 112 15.63 0.28 4.28
N ALA A 113 15.21 0.43 3.03
CA ALA A 113 16.07 0.97 1.97
C ALA A 113 16.58 2.38 2.29
N ARG A 114 15.73 3.21 2.88
CA ARG A 114 16.10 4.56 3.36
C ARG A 114 17.11 4.48 4.52
N LEU A 115 16.84 3.65 5.52
CA LEU A 115 17.68 3.53 6.72
C LEU A 115 19.04 2.86 6.43
N THR A 116 19.12 2.02 5.41
CA THR A 116 20.37 1.34 4.99
C THR A 116 21.05 2.01 3.80
N TRP A 117 20.60 3.20 3.38
CA TRP A 117 21.11 3.88 2.20
C TRP A 117 22.61 4.14 2.21
N SER A 118 23.17 4.51 3.37
CA SER A 118 24.61 4.77 3.53
C SER A 118 25.48 3.58 3.16
N VAL A 119 24.99 2.36 3.40
CA VAL A 119 25.69 1.09 3.14
C VAL A 119 25.12 0.28 1.98
N ALA A 120 24.27 0.88 1.13
CA ALA A 120 23.58 0.17 0.05
C ALA A 120 24.50 -0.55 -0.96
N LEU A 121 25.78 -0.17 -1.02
CA LEU A 121 26.81 -0.80 -1.87
C LEU A 121 27.71 -1.77 -1.10
N VAL A 122 27.63 -1.85 0.22
CA VAL A 122 28.37 -2.83 1.02
C VAL A 122 27.82 -4.23 0.72
N ARG A 123 28.71 -5.20 0.51
CA ARG A 123 28.34 -6.58 0.17
C ARG A 123 28.83 -7.60 1.19
N ASP A 124 29.88 -7.34 1.90
CA ASP A 124 30.33 -8.15 3.04
C ASP A 124 29.93 -7.43 4.34
N PHE A 125 29.11 -8.06 5.16
CA PHE A 125 28.62 -7.42 6.38
C PHE A 125 29.69 -7.32 7.46
N ARG A 126 30.88 -7.92 7.25
CA ARG A 126 32.06 -7.67 8.08
C ARG A 126 32.67 -6.29 7.84
N ASP A 127 32.38 -5.67 6.68
CA ASP A 127 32.82 -4.32 6.33
C ASP A 127 31.89 -3.23 6.88
N LEU A 128 30.81 -3.60 7.55
CA LEU A 128 29.99 -2.65 8.31
C LEU A 128 30.73 -2.12 9.53
N PRO A 129 30.39 -0.94 10.06
CA PRO A 129 30.98 -0.41 11.30
C PRO A 129 30.96 -1.39 12.48
N VAL A 130 30.00 -2.32 12.51
CA VAL A 130 30.02 -3.52 13.37
C VAL A 130 29.74 -4.73 12.48
N PRO A 131 30.57 -5.77 12.47
CA PRO A 131 30.30 -7.04 11.81
C PRO A 131 28.91 -7.58 12.16
N PHE A 132 28.17 -7.99 11.14
CA PHE A 132 26.76 -8.32 11.28
C PHE A 132 26.40 -9.64 10.58
N ALA A 133 25.42 -10.36 11.16
CA ALA A 133 24.76 -11.47 10.51
C ALA A 133 23.24 -11.43 10.77
N ALA A 134 22.46 -11.74 9.75
CA ALA A 134 21.01 -11.94 9.84
C ALA A 134 20.67 -13.40 9.58
N VAL A 135 19.71 -13.94 10.35
CA VAL A 135 19.21 -15.31 10.16
C VAL A 135 17.83 -15.28 9.55
N ALA A 136 17.64 -16.01 8.46
CA ALA A 136 16.33 -16.33 7.89
C ALA A 136 16.13 -17.86 7.81
N THR A 137 14.94 -18.30 7.45
CA THR A 137 14.62 -19.70 7.21
C THR A 137 14.41 -19.93 5.73
N ASP A 138 15.16 -20.83 5.13
CA ASP A 138 14.91 -21.31 3.77
C ASP A 138 13.67 -22.20 3.77
N LEU A 139 12.65 -21.79 3.01
CA LEU A 139 11.35 -22.46 3.03
C LEU A 139 11.36 -23.82 2.31
N GLU A 140 12.30 -24.04 1.38
CA GLU A 140 12.40 -25.30 0.65
C GLU A 140 13.14 -26.38 1.44
N THR A 141 14.20 -25.98 2.16
CA THR A 141 15.03 -26.92 2.92
C THR A 141 14.62 -27.01 4.39
N GLY A 142 13.89 -26.03 4.91
CA GLY A 142 13.57 -25.90 6.34
C GLY A 142 14.79 -25.58 7.21
N GLN A 143 15.92 -25.14 6.61
CA GLN A 143 17.15 -24.84 7.34
C GLN A 143 17.29 -23.33 7.61
N ALA A 144 18.00 -23.00 8.69
CA ALA A 144 18.39 -21.63 8.95
C ALA A 144 19.51 -21.23 7.99
N GLU A 145 19.33 -20.11 7.30
CA GLU A 145 20.32 -19.47 6.43
C GLU A 145 20.93 -18.29 7.15
N LEU A 146 22.26 -18.23 7.17
CA LEU A 146 23.02 -17.13 7.77
C LEU A 146 23.48 -16.16 6.69
N PHE A 147 22.93 -14.98 6.64
CA PHE A 147 23.33 -13.92 5.75
C PHE A 147 24.46 -13.08 6.37
N THR A 148 25.65 -13.17 5.82
CA THR A 148 26.82 -12.35 6.14
C THR A 148 27.32 -11.55 4.94
N THR A 149 26.74 -11.80 3.76
CA THR A 149 27.09 -11.17 2.49
C THR A 149 25.84 -10.91 1.64
N GLY A 150 26.00 -10.11 0.60
CA GLY A 150 24.93 -9.71 -0.32
C GLY A 150 24.38 -8.32 -0.02
N PRO A 151 23.24 -7.93 -0.59
CA PRO A 151 22.57 -6.69 -0.25
C PRO A 151 21.99 -6.77 1.16
N LEU A 152 22.39 -5.85 2.07
CA LEU A 152 21.86 -5.83 3.44
C LEU A 152 20.32 -5.71 3.46
N LEU A 153 19.75 -4.91 2.56
CA LEU A 153 18.30 -4.75 2.40
C LEU A 153 17.58 -6.09 2.14
N ASP A 154 18.18 -6.96 1.33
CA ASP A 154 17.60 -8.27 1.01
C ASP A 154 17.67 -9.23 2.20
N ALA A 155 18.80 -9.25 2.92
CA ALA A 155 18.95 -10.04 4.14
C ALA A 155 17.93 -9.62 5.21
N LEU A 156 17.75 -8.31 5.43
CA LEU A 156 16.75 -7.78 6.37
C LEU A 156 15.32 -8.09 5.92
N SER A 157 15.04 -8.03 4.60
CA SER A 157 13.73 -8.38 4.07
C SER A 157 13.41 -9.87 4.23
N ALA A 158 14.40 -10.75 4.03
CA ALA A 158 14.26 -12.19 4.18
C ALA A 158 13.96 -12.58 5.65
N THR A 159 14.75 -12.04 6.59
CA THR A 159 14.59 -12.36 8.01
C THR A 159 13.29 -11.83 8.63
N MET A 160 12.67 -10.81 8.01
CA MET A 160 11.40 -10.21 8.47
C MET A 160 10.15 -10.79 7.80
N ALA A 161 10.28 -11.74 6.89
CA ALA A 161 9.15 -12.32 6.16
C ALA A 161 8.33 -13.27 7.05
N ILE A 162 7.60 -12.74 8.05
CA ILE A 162 6.80 -13.48 9.02
C ILE A 162 5.69 -14.25 8.30
N PRO A 163 5.62 -15.61 8.42
CA PRO A 163 4.59 -16.40 7.79
C PRO A 163 3.17 -15.96 8.18
N GLY A 164 2.30 -15.82 7.19
CA GLY A 164 0.92 -15.35 7.39
C GLY A 164 0.76 -13.82 7.46
N VAL A 165 1.83 -13.08 7.77
CA VAL A 165 1.83 -11.61 7.74
C VAL A 165 2.38 -11.12 6.40
N PHE A 166 3.63 -11.46 6.10
CA PHE A 166 4.29 -11.10 4.84
C PHE A 166 4.38 -12.30 3.88
N GLN A 167 4.55 -12.00 2.61
CA GLN A 167 4.91 -13.04 1.65
C GLN A 167 6.34 -13.53 1.88
N PRO A 168 6.66 -14.79 1.52
CA PRO A 168 8.04 -15.26 1.47
C PRO A 168 8.89 -14.35 0.59
N PHE A 169 10.09 -14.03 1.05
CA PHE A 169 11.03 -13.23 0.29
C PHE A 169 11.78 -14.10 -0.71
N LEU A 170 11.68 -13.75 -1.99
CA LEU A 170 12.35 -14.48 -3.07
C LEU A 170 13.73 -13.89 -3.34
N MET A 171 14.77 -14.73 -3.30
CA MET A 171 16.13 -14.37 -3.64
C MET A 171 16.69 -15.41 -4.64
N GLY A 172 16.73 -15.03 -5.90
CA GLY A 172 16.94 -16.00 -6.98
C GLY A 172 15.79 -17.02 -7.05
N ASP A 173 16.13 -18.30 -7.02
CA ASP A 173 15.14 -19.39 -7.05
C ASP A 173 14.74 -19.86 -5.63
N ARG A 174 15.29 -19.28 -4.57
CA ARG A 174 15.03 -19.65 -3.18
C ARG A 174 14.00 -18.73 -2.53
N ALA A 175 13.17 -19.30 -1.66
CA ALA A 175 12.15 -18.59 -0.89
C ALA A 175 12.52 -18.60 0.60
N PHE A 176 12.53 -17.41 1.22
CA PHE A 176 12.89 -17.23 2.62
C PHE A 176 11.71 -16.71 3.43
N VAL A 177 11.63 -17.17 4.67
CA VAL A 177 10.73 -16.66 5.70
C VAL A 177 11.51 -16.28 6.95
N ASP A 178 10.83 -15.66 7.91
CA ASP A 178 11.41 -15.22 9.19
C ASP A 178 12.25 -16.34 9.85
N GLY A 179 13.46 -15.96 10.28
CA GLY A 179 14.40 -16.87 10.91
C GLY A 179 13.89 -17.48 12.23
N GLY A 180 12.93 -16.82 12.89
CA GLY A 180 12.30 -17.28 14.12
C GLY A 180 11.57 -18.63 13.99
N VAL A 181 11.25 -19.04 12.75
CA VAL A 181 10.67 -20.37 12.47
C VAL A 181 11.62 -21.49 12.88
N VAL A 182 12.93 -21.33 12.68
CA VAL A 182 13.95 -22.35 12.99
C VAL A 182 14.91 -21.91 14.08
N ARG A 183 15.37 -20.65 14.04
CA ARG A 183 16.41 -20.12 14.95
C ARG A 183 16.09 -18.70 15.38
N ASN A 184 15.32 -18.58 16.47
CA ASN A 184 14.88 -17.28 16.96
C ASN A 184 15.95 -16.49 17.70
N LEU A 185 16.88 -17.15 18.41
CA LEU A 185 18.03 -16.53 19.11
C LEU A 185 19.31 -17.08 18.48
N PRO A 186 20.03 -16.30 17.63
CA PRO A 186 21.14 -16.82 16.82
C PRO A 186 22.49 -16.77 17.56
N ALA A 187 22.59 -17.43 18.74
CA ALA A 187 23.80 -17.40 19.56
C ALA A 187 24.98 -18.14 18.90
N ARG A 188 24.74 -19.30 18.31
CA ARG A 188 25.78 -20.05 17.57
C ARG A 188 26.30 -19.26 16.35
N ASP A 189 25.45 -18.41 15.77
CA ASP A 189 25.80 -17.61 14.59
C ASP A 189 26.71 -16.46 14.98
N ALA A 190 26.53 -15.89 16.19
CA ALA A 190 27.45 -14.91 16.74
C ALA A 190 28.83 -15.52 17.04
N LEU A 191 28.89 -16.76 17.52
CA LEU A 191 30.15 -17.50 17.67
C LEU A 191 30.83 -17.74 16.33
N ALA A 192 30.03 -18.04 15.26
CA ALA A 192 30.56 -18.21 13.89
C ALA A 192 31.12 -16.90 13.31
N LEU A 193 30.67 -15.72 13.79
CA LEU A 193 31.28 -14.43 13.49
C LEU A 193 32.58 -14.15 14.24
N GLY A 194 33.03 -15.08 15.12
CA GLY A 194 34.25 -14.94 15.91
C GLY A 194 34.05 -14.31 17.31
N ALA A 195 32.83 -14.27 17.81
CA ALA A 195 32.58 -13.79 19.17
C ALA A 195 33.05 -14.80 20.23
N ASP A 196 33.73 -14.36 21.27
CA ASP A 196 34.18 -15.18 22.39
C ASP A 196 33.30 -15.01 23.64
N PHE A 197 32.48 -13.96 23.69
CA PHE A 197 31.59 -13.64 24.80
C PHE A 197 30.24 -13.17 24.26
N LEU A 198 29.15 -13.78 24.71
CA LEU A 198 27.82 -13.53 24.22
C LEU A 198 26.92 -12.79 25.22
N ILE A 199 26.52 -11.57 24.86
CA ILE A 199 25.42 -10.86 25.51
C ILE A 199 24.19 -11.07 24.64
N CYS A 200 23.18 -11.74 25.16
CA CYS A 200 21.94 -12.06 24.45
C CYS A 200 20.79 -11.22 24.98
N SER A 201 20.03 -10.60 24.10
CA SER A 201 18.74 -10.00 24.42
C SER A 201 17.64 -10.86 23.81
N ASP A 202 16.86 -11.50 24.67
CA ASP A 202 15.81 -12.44 24.29
C ASP A 202 14.43 -11.90 24.67
N VAL A 203 13.64 -11.56 23.66
CA VAL A 203 12.26 -11.06 23.81
C VAL A 203 11.23 -12.13 23.47
N THR A 204 11.63 -13.39 23.43
CA THR A 204 10.73 -14.53 23.19
C THR A 204 9.74 -14.66 24.35
N ALA A 205 8.45 -14.56 24.04
CA ALA A 205 7.41 -14.75 25.06
C ALA A 205 7.25 -16.25 25.40
N PRO A 206 6.83 -16.58 26.63
CA PRO A 206 6.37 -17.93 26.96
C PRO A 206 5.26 -18.41 26.03
N LEU A 207 5.08 -19.72 25.94
CA LEU A 207 3.96 -20.32 25.21
C LEU A 207 2.64 -19.89 25.87
N LYS A 208 1.67 -19.56 25.06
CA LYS A 208 0.32 -19.18 25.52
C LYS A 208 -0.46 -20.37 26.01
N THR A 209 -1.34 -20.15 26.95
CA THR A 209 -2.31 -21.14 27.39
C THR A 209 -3.41 -21.37 26.33
N ALA A 210 -4.19 -22.45 26.48
CA ALA A 210 -5.29 -22.74 25.54
C ALA A 210 -6.34 -21.61 25.50
N GLU A 211 -6.57 -20.93 26.63
CA GLU A 211 -7.52 -19.81 26.75
C GLU A 211 -7.06 -18.55 26.02
N GLU A 212 -5.75 -18.37 25.87
CA GLU A 212 -5.15 -17.22 25.18
C GLU A 212 -5.04 -17.41 23.66
N LEU A 213 -5.26 -18.63 23.17
CA LEU A 213 -5.17 -19.00 21.75
C LEU A 213 -6.51 -18.76 21.03
N THR A 214 -6.94 -17.52 20.96
CA THR A 214 -8.25 -17.12 20.41
C THR A 214 -8.25 -16.82 18.92
N SER A 215 -7.09 -16.84 18.24
CA SER A 215 -6.97 -16.49 16.81
C SER A 215 -6.19 -17.53 16.03
N LEU A 216 -6.54 -17.70 14.75
CA LEU A 216 -5.80 -18.58 13.82
C LEU A 216 -4.30 -18.24 13.78
N PHE A 217 -3.98 -16.93 13.71
CA PHE A 217 -2.60 -16.47 13.73
C PHE A 217 -1.88 -16.85 15.03
N GLY A 218 -2.56 -16.73 16.19
CA GLY A 218 -2.03 -17.15 17.49
C GLY A 218 -1.69 -18.63 17.51
N VAL A 219 -2.57 -19.49 16.97
CA VAL A 219 -2.35 -20.94 16.88
C VAL A 219 -1.17 -21.26 15.96
N VAL A 220 -1.10 -20.64 14.77
CA VAL A 220 0.01 -20.87 13.82
C VAL A 220 1.34 -20.43 14.44
N ASN A 221 1.40 -19.24 15.04
CA ASN A 221 2.62 -18.73 15.66
C ASN A 221 3.06 -19.61 16.85
N GLN A 222 2.12 -20.09 17.68
CA GLN A 222 2.41 -21.04 18.76
C GLN A 222 2.99 -22.34 18.21
N THR A 223 2.41 -22.88 17.14
CA THR A 223 2.90 -24.13 16.51
C THR A 223 4.33 -23.98 16.00
N LEU A 224 4.66 -22.84 15.37
CA LEU A 224 6.02 -22.53 14.94
C LEU A 224 6.97 -22.41 16.14
N SER A 225 6.53 -21.76 17.23
CA SER A 225 7.31 -21.61 18.46
C SER A 225 7.57 -22.95 19.16
N LEU A 226 6.62 -23.86 19.14
CA LEU A 226 6.78 -25.22 19.70
C LEU A 226 7.89 -26.00 18.98
N ASN A 227 7.93 -25.91 17.64
CA ASN A 227 8.96 -26.58 16.83
C ASN A 227 10.38 -26.08 17.15
N SER A 228 10.54 -24.78 17.40
CA SER A 228 11.84 -24.17 17.68
C SER A 228 12.24 -24.18 19.18
N ALA A 229 11.35 -24.58 20.09
CA ALA A 229 11.55 -24.44 21.53
C ALA A 229 12.77 -25.19 22.09
N ALA A 230 13.09 -26.37 21.57
CA ALA A 230 14.26 -27.13 21.99
C ALA A 230 15.55 -26.44 21.54
N ALA A 231 15.65 -26.07 20.27
CA ALA A 231 16.77 -25.33 19.70
C ALA A 231 16.97 -23.98 20.41
N HIS A 232 15.87 -23.30 20.72
CA HIS A 232 15.94 -22.02 21.46
C HIS A 232 16.57 -22.15 22.85
N ARG A 233 16.23 -23.22 23.60
CA ARG A 233 16.87 -23.48 24.90
C ARG A 233 18.38 -23.74 24.79
N GLU A 234 18.81 -24.44 23.75
CA GLU A 234 20.23 -24.67 23.48
C GLU A 234 20.97 -23.37 23.16
N GLU A 235 20.35 -22.49 22.38
CA GLU A 235 20.92 -21.16 22.05
C GLU A 235 21.04 -20.28 23.30
N ARG A 236 20.02 -20.27 24.17
CA ARG A 236 20.06 -19.53 25.44
C ARG A 236 21.18 -20.01 26.37
N ALA A 237 21.47 -21.31 26.39
CA ALA A 237 22.54 -21.89 27.22
C ALA A 237 23.95 -21.47 26.77
N ARG A 238 24.10 -20.89 25.56
CA ARG A 238 25.36 -20.35 25.03
C ARG A 238 25.65 -18.93 25.49
N CYS A 239 24.64 -18.24 26.04
CA CYS A 239 24.72 -16.84 26.40
C CYS A 239 25.47 -16.66 27.75
N ASP A 240 26.55 -15.86 27.74
CA ASP A 240 27.26 -15.52 28.98
C ASP A 240 26.42 -14.54 29.81
N ILE A 241 25.78 -13.55 29.18
CA ILE A 241 24.79 -12.68 29.83
C ILE A 241 23.50 -12.74 29.04
N LEU A 242 22.43 -13.18 29.70
CA LEU A 242 21.08 -13.21 29.14
C LEU A 242 20.26 -12.06 29.73
N ILE A 243 19.64 -11.25 28.85
CA ILE A 243 18.78 -10.12 29.20
C ILE A 243 17.39 -10.41 28.63
N GLU A 244 16.39 -10.44 29.50
CA GLU A 244 15.02 -10.83 29.18
C GLU A 244 14.05 -9.69 29.50
N PRO A 245 13.72 -8.83 28.54
CA PRO A 245 12.68 -7.81 28.72
C PRO A 245 11.32 -8.46 28.97
N ASN A 246 10.60 -8.00 30.01
CA ASN A 246 9.29 -8.55 30.35
C ASN A 246 8.25 -8.26 29.24
N PRO A 247 7.60 -9.26 28.64
CA PRO A 247 6.62 -9.09 27.58
C PRO A 247 5.17 -8.82 28.07
N ASP A 248 4.90 -8.88 29.37
CA ASP A 248 3.53 -8.90 29.90
C ASP A 248 2.76 -7.59 29.65
N GLY A 249 1.46 -7.72 29.35
CA GLY A 249 0.52 -6.61 29.25
C GLY A 249 0.62 -5.77 27.97
N LEU A 250 1.50 -6.09 27.01
CA LEU A 250 1.56 -5.47 25.69
C LEU A 250 1.40 -6.51 24.56
N GLY A 251 0.75 -6.11 23.48
CA GLY A 251 0.53 -6.99 22.33
C GLY A 251 1.79 -7.24 21.50
N THR A 252 1.96 -8.45 20.99
CA THR A 252 3.11 -8.83 20.14
C THR A 252 3.28 -7.94 18.90
N PHE A 253 2.20 -7.32 18.40
CA PHE A 253 2.20 -6.41 17.26
C PHE A 253 1.92 -4.95 17.65
N ASP A 254 2.01 -4.62 18.92
CA ASP A 254 1.79 -3.26 19.41
C ASP A 254 3.06 -2.40 19.23
N PHE A 255 3.32 -2.04 17.98
CA PHE A 255 4.42 -1.15 17.62
C PHE A 255 4.19 0.30 18.08
N ALA A 256 2.93 0.70 18.30
CA ALA A 256 2.60 2.03 18.81
C ALA A 256 3.14 2.23 20.24
N ALA A 257 3.28 1.15 21.02
CA ALA A 257 3.86 1.16 22.36
C ALA A 257 5.41 1.17 22.35
N ALA A 258 6.05 1.70 21.31
CA ALA A 258 7.52 1.71 21.17
C ALA A 258 8.24 2.26 22.42
N GLY A 259 7.70 3.32 23.02
CA GLY A 259 8.24 3.90 24.25
C GLY A 259 8.27 2.91 25.42
N ASP A 260 7.20 2.18 25.63
CA ASP A 260 7.05 1.20 26.71
C ASP A 260 7.95 0.00 26.49
N TRP A 261 8.04 -0.53 25.25
CA TRP A 261 8.98 -1.58 24.92
C TRP A 261 10.44 -1.20 25.19
N ILE A 262 10.85 0.01 24.76
CA ILE A 262 12.20 0.52 25.02
C ILE A 262 12.46 0.61 26.53
N ALA A 263 11.51 1.13 27.32
CA ALA A 263 11.64 1.23 28.78
C ALA A 263 11.82 -0.14 29.45
N ARG A 264 11.11 -1.17 28.97
CA ARG A 264 11.28 -2.56 29.44
C ARG A 264 12.65 -3.12 29.12
N GLY A 265 13.18 -2.81 27.94
CA GLY A 265 14.55 -3.15 27.58
C GLY A 265 15.58 -2.52 28.52
N VAL A 266 15.40 -1.24 28.86
CA VAL A 266 16.23 -0.53 29.84
C VAL A 266 16.17 -1.23 31.20
N ALA A 267 14.97 -1.50 31.72
CA ALA A 267 14.79 -2.14 33.02
C ALA A 267 15.43 -3.53 33.09
N ALA A 268 15.27 -4.33 32.03
CA ALA A 268 15.89 -5.67 31.95
C ALA A 268 17.42 -5.61 31.93
N ALA A 269 17.99 -4.68 31.16
CA ALA A 269 19.45 -4.55 31.10
C ALA A 269 20.03 -3.96 32.39
N ASP A 270 19.34 -3.05 33.07
CA ASP A 270 19.75 -2.51 34.36
C ASP A 270 19.72 -3.60 35.47
N SER A 271 18.86 -4.62 35.37
CA SER A 271 18.84 -5.75 36.32
C SER A 271 20.14 -6.57 36.33
N VAL A 272 20.88 -6.57 35.21
CA VAL A 272 22.19 -7.22 35.05
C VAL A 272 23.37 -6.23 35.07
N ARG A 273 23.13 -4.99 35.47
CA ARG A 273 24.10 -3.89 35.40
C ARG A 273 25.44 -4.22 36.04
N GLY A 274 25.46 -4.85 37.23
CA GLY A 274 26.68 -5.23 37.89
C GLY A 274 27.56 -6.20 37.10
N ARG A 275 26.97 -7.09 36.33
CA ARG A 275 27.69 -8.00 35.40
C ARG A 275 28.29 -7.24 34.23
N LEU A 276 27.54 -6.26 33.68
CA LEU A 276 28.02 -5.39 32.59
C LEU A 276 29.18 -4.53 33.05
N ASP A 277 29.08 -3.91 34.22
CA ASP A 277 30.15 -3.07 34.78
C ASP A 277 31.43 -3.90 35.08
N SER A 278 31.28 -5.13 35.56
CA SER A 278 32.40 -6.07 35.75
C SER A 278 33.07 -6.44 34.43
N LEU A 279 32.27 -6.67 33.37
CA LEU A 279 32.77 -6.94 32.02
C LEU A 279 33.58 -5.75 31.48
N VAL A 280 33.06 -4.54 31.59
CA VAL A 280 33.73 -3.32 31.12
C VAL A 280 35.05 -3.12 31.87
N ALA A 281 35.07 -3.32 33.20
CA ALA A 281 36.29 -3.24 34.02
C ALA A 281 37.35 -4.27 33.58
N ALA A 282 36.92 -5.48 33.19
CA ALA A 282 37.82 -6.53 32.70
C ALA A 282 38.37 -6.22 31.29
N LEU A 283 37.56 -5.65 30.40
CA LEU A 283 37.96 -5.39 29.03
C LEU A 283 38.89 -4.19 28.86
N GLN A 284 38.80 -3.19 29.74
CA GLN A 284 39.63 -1.96 29.74
C GLN A 284 39.66 -1.24 28.35
N ARG A 285 38.57 -1.32 27.59
CA ARG A 285 38.46 -0.69 26.27
C ARG A 285 37.84 0.70 26.36
N PRO A 286 38.21 1.64 25.46
CA PRO A 286 37.57 2.95 25.42
C PRO A 286 36.11 2.82 25.04
N ARG A 287 35.25 3.67 25.57
CA ARG A 287 33.84 3.77 25.20
C ARG A 287 33.73 4.21 23.75
N VAL A 288 32.96 3.49 22.98
CA VAL A 288 32.61 3.84 21.59
C VAL A 288 31.36 4.70 21.60
N VAL A 289 31.44 5.90 21.06
CA VAL A 289 30.27 6.77 20.80
C VAL A 289 29.86 6.60 19.33
N ARG A 290 28.57 6.47 19.09
CA ARG A 290 28.02 6.29 17.76
C ARG A 290 27.16 7.49 17.40
N ASP A 291 27.60 8.27 16.43
CA ASP A 291 26.90 9.50 15.98
C ASP A 291 25.88 9.23 14.88
N GLY A 292 25.77 7.97 14.43
CA GLY A 292 24.92 7.57 13.32
C GLY A 292 25.59 7.74 11.94
N PRO A 293 24.98 7.20 10.88
CA PRO A 293 25.55 7.23 9.52
C PRO A 293 25.46 8.62 8.85
N GLY A 294 25.02 9.66 9.56
CA GLY A 294 24.74 10.97 9.00
C GLY A 294 23.49 10.99 8.11
N PRO A 295 23.09 12.17 7.61
CA PRO A 295 21.96 12.27 6.70
C PRO A 295 22.26 11.52 5.40
N PRO A 296 21.26 10.87 4.78
CA PRO A 296 21.45 10.15 3.53
C PRO A 296 21.88 11.10 2.41
N GLY A 297 23.06 10.85 1.85
CA GLY A 297 23.62 11.65 0.77
C GLY A 297 23.02 11.26 -0.60
N MET A 298 23.19 12.17 -1.58
CA MET A 298 22.85 11.90 -2.99
C MET A 298 23.78 10.81 -3.57
N ARG A 299 23.22 9.89 -4.35
CA ARG A 299 23.99 8.92 -5.13
C ARG A 299 23.73 9.08 -6.61
N GLN A 300 24.79 9.00 -7.41
CA GLN A 300 24.67 8.95 -8.87
C GLN A 300 24.16 7.57 -9.28
N ILE A 301 22.96 7.53 -9.85
CA ILE A 301 22.38 6.33 -10.46
C ILE A 301 22.62 6.43 -11.98
N ALA A 302 23.52 5.60 -12.48
CA ALA A 302 23.96 5.65 -13.87
C ALA A 302 23.02 4.92 -14.82
N ALA A 303 22.46 3.79 -14.38
CA ALA A 303 21.65 2.91 -15.23
C ALA A 303 20.59 2.16 -14.43
N LEU A 304 19.54 1.70 -15.13
CA LEU A 304 18.51 0.82 -14.64
C LEU A 304 18.58 -0.54 -15.36
N ALA A 305 18.73 -1.61 -14.60
CA ALA A 305 18.55 -2.98 -15.05
C ALA A 305 17.18 -3.51 -14.61
N THR A 306 16.55 -4.30 -15.48
CA THR A 306 15.22 -4.87 -15.27
C THR A 306 15.23 -6.37 -15.58
N PRO A 307 16.00 -7.19 -14.82
CA PRO A 307 16.10 -8.62 -15.08
C PRO A 307 14.71 -9.28 -14.96
N GLY A 308 14.48 -10.32 -15.76
CA GLY A 308 13.22 -11.06 -15.74
C GLY A 308 12.02 -10.38 -16.42
N LEU A 309 12.13 -9.11 -16.82
CA LEU A 309 11.08 -8.42 -17.57
C LEU A 309 11.34 -8.52 -19.08
N ASP A 310 10.29 -8.81 -19.85
CA ASP A 310 10.34 -8.65 -21.30
C ASP A 310 10.49 -7.18 -21.72
N SER A 311 10.77 -6.93 -22.98
CA SER A 311 11.04 -5.57 -23.49
C SER A 311 9.86 -4.59 -23.33
N ALA A 312 8.61 -5.09 -23.31
CA ALA A 312 7.43 -4.23 -23.16
C ALA A 312 7.25 -3.82 -21.71
N HIS A 313 7.34 -4.77 -20.77
CA HIS A 313 7.27 -4.50 -19.34
C HIS A 313 8.48 -3.69 -18.85
N ALA A 314 9.69 -3.94 -19.36
CA ALA A 314 10.87 -3.14 -19.06
C ALA A 314 10.69 -1.66 -19.46
N ARG A 315 10.13 -1.40 -20.66
CA ARG A 315 9.79 -0.03 -21.08
C ARG A 315 8.70 0.59 -20.20
N LEU A 316 7.69 -0.20 -19.84
CA LEU A 316 6.60 0.26 -18.95
C LEU A 316 7.14 0.63 -17.56
N ALA A 317 7.97 -0.22 -16.95
CA ALA A 317 8.61 0.04 -15.66
C ALA A 317 9.42 1.34 -15.67
N ARG A 318 10.26 1.56 -16.70
CA ARG A 318 11.02 2.82 -16.86
C ARG A 318 10.11 4.04 -16.91
N ARG A 319 8.99 3.97 -17.64
CA ARG A 319 8.01 5.07 -17.72
C ARG A 319 7.32 5.34 -16.38
N ARG A 320 6.94 4.28 -15.64
CA ARG A 320 6.29 4.41 -14.33
C ARG A 320 7.21 4.99 -13.28
N LEU A 321 8.48 4.57 -13.27
CA LEU A 321 9.49 5.15 -12.40
C LEU A 321 9.67 6.65 -12.67
N GLY A 322 9.61 7.08 -13.93
CA GLY A 322 9.78 8.49 -14.31
C GLY A 322 11.17 9.03 -13.99
N LEU A 323 12.19 8.16 -14.07
CA LEU A 323 13.59 8.51 -13.82
C LEU A 323 14.33 8.63 -15.15
N ASP A 324 14.80 9.83 -15.45
CA ASP A 324 15.73 10.08 -16.56
C ASP A 324 17.15 9.87 -16.03
N LEU A 325 17.75 8.73 -16.36
CA LEU A 325 19.09 8.35 -15.93
C LEU A 325 20.14 8.66 -17.04
N PRO A 326 21.39 9.04 -16.68
CA PRO A 326 21.97 9.08 -15.32
C PRO A 326 21.50 10.29 -14.51
N ARG A 327 21.30 10.08 -13.19
CA ARG A 327 20.82 11.13 -12.27
C ARG A 327 21.31 10.91 -10.84
N SER A 328 21.59 11.99 -10.12
CA SER A 328 21.80 11.94 -8.68
C SER A 328 20.44 11.91 -7.96
N LEU A 329 20.27 10.92 -7.09
CA LEU A 329 19.05 10.68 -6.33
C LEU A 329 19.38 10.52 -4.85
N ASP A 330 18.53 11.04 -4.01
CA ASP A 330 18.43 10.69 -2.60
C ASP A 330 17.44 9.51 -2.42
N PRO A 331 17.38 8.87 -1.25
CA PRO A 331 16.50 7.73 -1.03
C PRO A 331 15.01 8.11 -1.10
N ASP A 332 14.62 9.35 -0.80
CA ASP A 332 13.23 9.79 -0.83
C ASP A 332 12.72 9.94 -2.27
N ALA A 333 13.52 10.55 -3.15
CA ALA A 333 13.21 10.64 -4.57
C ALA A 333 13.11 9.26 -5.23
N LEU A 334 13.95 8.31 -4.79
CA LEU A 334 13.90 6.93 -5.28
C LEU A 334 12.68 6.19 -4.74
N ALA A 335 12.33 6.36 -3.45
CA ALA A 335 11.13 5.81 -2.85
C ALA A 335 9.87 6.30 -3.57
N ASP A 336 9.74 7.61 -3.83
CA ASP A 336 8.63 8.17 -4.60
C ASP A 336 8.51 7.57 -6.02
N ALA A 337 9.64 7.26 -6.66
CA ALA A 337 9.63 6.61 -7.98
C ALA A 337 9.12 5.16 -7.90
N LEU A 338 9.54 4.42 -6.87
CA LEU A 338 9.10 3.04 -6.63
C LEU A 338 7.64 2.98 -6.19
N ASP A 339 7.18 3.94 -5.39
CA ASP A 339 5.77 4.07 -5.01
C ASP A 339 4.87 4.28 -6.24
N ARG A 340 5.30 5.10 -7.22
CA ARG A 340 4.58 5.24 -8.50
C ARG A 340 4.53 3.93 -9.28
N LEU A 341 5.62 3.15 -9.25
CA LEU A 341 5.66 1.85 -9.91
C LEU A 341 4.73 0.86 -9.22
N TYR A 342 4.80 0.78 -7.89
CA TYR A 342 3.95 -0.10 -7.08
C TYR A 342 2.45 0.28 -7.19
N ALA A 343 2.16 1.58 -7.15
CA ALA A 343 0.81 2.11 -7.30
C ALA A 343 0.16 1.78 -8.65
N SER A 344 0.94 1.47 -9.68
CA SER A 344 0.39 1.08 -10.98
C SER A 344 -0.33 -0.28 -10.94
N HIS A 345 -0.04 -1.12 -9.94
CA HIS A 345 -0.49 -2.52 -9.84
C HIS A 345 -0.12 -3.40 -11.06
N GLU A 346 0.81 -2.94 -11.88
CA GLU A 346 1.31 -3.68 -13.06
C GLU A 346 2.50 -4.57 -12.69
N PHE A 347 3.10 -4.32 -11.52
CA PHE A 347 4.30 -4.98 -11.02
C PHE A 347 4.13 -5.38 -9.55
N ASP A 348 4.52 -6.62 -9.22
CA ASP A 348 4.50 -7.13 -7.85
C ASP A 348 5.47 -8.35 -7.73
N PRO A 349 6.39 -8.37 -6.75
CA PRO A 349 6.72 -7.28 -5.83
C PRO A 349 7.41 -6.09 -6.53
N VAL A 350 7.64 -4.99 -5.82
CA VAL A 350 8.46 -3.87 -6.28
C VAL A 350 9.57 -3.60 -5.27
N GLY A 351 10.79 -3.78 -5.70
CA GLY A 351 11.99 -3.53 -4.90
C GLY A 351 13.18 -3.21 -5.79
N TYR A 352 14.31 -2.93 -5.18
CA TYR A 352 15.57 -2.72 -5.92
C TYR A 352 16.77 -3.07 -5.05
N VAL A 353 17.89 -3.25 -5.72
CA VAL A 353 19.23 -3.20 -5.12
C VAL A 353 20.12 -2.28 -5.94
N LEU A 354 21.10 -1.68 -5.28
CA LEU A 354 22.14 -0.89 -5.94
C LEU A 354 23.39 -1.75 -6.11
N GLU A 355 23.94 -1.75 -7.30
CA GLU A 355 25.23 -2.36 -7.61
C GLU A 355 26.24 -1.27 -7.94
N ALA A 356 27.48 -1.44 -7.51
CA ALA A 356 28.55 -0.54 -7.90
C ALA A 356 28.76 -0.57 -9.41
N ALA A 357 28.81 0.59 -10.04
CA ALA A 357 29.17 0.73 -11.44
C ALA A 357 30.48 1.53 -11.50
N PRO A 358 31.61 0.87 -11.80
CA PRO A 358 32.90 1.55 -11.88
C PRO A 358 32.81 2.78 -12.79
N ASP A 359 33.42 3.88 -12.38
CA ASP A 359 33.51 5.16 -13.10
C ASP A 359 32.19 5.96 -13.26
N THR A 360 31.02 5.37 -12.98
CA THR A 360 29.71 6.01 -13.28
C THR A 360 28.77 6.10 -12.08
N GLY A 361 29.15 5.59 -10.91
CA GLY A 361 28.30 5.62 -9.71
C GLY A 361 27.65 4.26 -9.42
N ALA A 362 26.32 4.19 -9.32
CA ALA A 362 25.59 2.96 -9.04
C ALA A 362 24.66 2.58 -10.20
N ARG A 363 24.48 1.28 -10.41
CA ARG A 363 23.43 0.70 -11.24
C ARG A 363 22.28 0.26 -10.34
N MET A 364 21.08 0.69 -10.63
CA MET A 364 19.87 0.20 -9.97
C MET A 364 19.39 -1.07 -10.68
N VAL A 365 19.26 -2.15 -9.94
CA VAL A 365 18.68 -3.41 -10.41
C VAL A 365 17.28 -3.54 -9.81
N LEU A 366 16.26 -3.45 -10.67
CA LEU A 366 14.88 -3.55 -10.24
C LEU A 366 14.53 -5.02 -9.93
N GLN A 367 14.04 -5.26 -8.74
CA GLN A 367 13.55 -6.57 -8.29
C GLN A 367 12.03 -6.57 -8.39
N THR A 368 11.50 -7.09 -9.49
CA THR A 368 10.07 -7.09 -9.75
C THR A 368 9.66 -8.18 -10.73
N GLY A 369 8.40 -8.60 -10.65
CA GLY A 369 7.76 -9.46 -11.64
C GLY A 369 6.75 -8.69 -12.47
N ALA A 370 6.54 -9.10 -13.72
CA ALA A 370 5.41 -8.66 -14.53
C ALA A 370 4.15 -9.44 -14.13
N GLY A 371 3.00 -8.80 -14.19
CA GLY A 371 1.74 -9.42 -13.82
C GLY A 371 1.24 -8.95 -12.47
N GLY A 372 1.00 -7.66 -12.36
CA GLY A 372 0.31 -7.03 -11.23
C GLY A 372 -1.06 -7.65 -11.01
N GLY A 373 -1.51 -7.62 -9.76
CA GLY A 373 -2.65 -8.37 -9.30
C GLY A 373 -3.96 -7.98 -9.94
N SER A 374 -4.47 -8.82 -10.82
CA SER A 374 -5.90 -8.81 -11.10
C SER A 374 -6.66 -9.09 -9.80
N THR A 375 -7.76 -8.35 -9.57
CA THR A 375 -8.48 -8.40 -8.29
C THR A 375 -9.98 -8.46 -8.48
N LEU A 376 -10.67 -9.03 -7.49
CA LEU A 376 -12.12 -8.95 -7.31
C LEU A 376 -12.40 -8.13 -6.04
N GLY A 377 -12.90 -6.92 -6.23
CA GLY A 377 -13.41 -6.08 -5.15
C GLY A 377 -14.87 -6.41 -4.82
N ILE A 378 -15.19 -6.49 -3.54
CA ILE A 378 -16.53 -6.72 -3.01
C ILE A 378 -16.88 -5.55 -2.09
N GLY A 379 -17.99 -4.89 -2.38
CA GLY A 379 -18.50 -3.77 -1.60
C GLY A 379 -19.97 -3.93 -1.25
N ALA A 380 -20.41 -3.22 -0.24
CA ALA A 380 -21.81 -3.10 0.13
C ALA A 380 -22.15 -1.62 0.38
N ARG A 381 -23.36 -1.21 0.06
CA ARG A 381 -23.87 0.14 0.24
C ARG A 381 -25.32 0.10 0.68
N TYR A 382 -25.68 1.00 1.56
CA TYR A 382 -27.07 1.26 1.92
C TYR A 382 -27.38 2.75 1.72
N GLU A 383 -28.49 3.05 1.04
CA GLU A 383 -29.01 4.40 0.84
C GLU A 383 -30.51 4.42 1.06
N GLY A 384 -31.02 5.50 1.64
CA GLY A 384 -32.46 5.65 1.89
C GLY A 384 -33.30 5.49 0.61
N ALA A 385 -32.82 6.06 -0.50
CA ALA A 385 -33.53 6.04 -1.80
C ALA A 385 -33.39 4.70 -2.54
N TYR A 386 -32.22 4.05 -2.51
CA TYR A 386 -31.92 2.85 -3.31
C TYR A 386 -31.71 1.60 -2.47
N LYS A 387 -31.99 1.67 -1.15
CA LYS A 387 -31.85 0.56 -0.20
C LYS A 387 -30.46 -0.08 -0.23
N ALA A 388 -30.40 -1.37 0.07
CA ALA A 388 -29.14 -2.13 0.06
C ALA A 388 -28.71 -2.45 -1.39
N SER A 389 -27.40 -2.38 -1.63
CA SER A 389 -26.79 -2.86 -2.87
C SER A 389 -25.44 -3.51 -2.61
N LEU A 390 -25.12 -4.53 -3.41
CA LEU A 390 -23.81 -5.17 -3.43
C LEU A 390 -23.05 -4.72 -4.68
N LEU A 391 -21.77 -4.52 -4.53
CA LEU A 391 -20.86 -4.11 -5.59
C LEU A 391 -19.80 -5.19 -5.79
N PHE A 392 -19.60 -5.59 -7.03
CA PHE A 392 -18.54 -6.49 -7.47
C PHE A 392 -17.74 -5.81 -8.57
N THR A 393 -16.44 -5.69 -8.41
CA THR A 393 -15.56 -5.10 -9.42
C THR A 393 -14.40 -6.03 -9.71
N ALA A 394 -14.40 -6.69 -10.86
CA ALA A 394 -13.22 -7.42 -11.34
C ALA A 394 -12.29 -6.43 -12.08
N THR A 395 -11.08 -6.27 -11.59
CA THR A 395 -10.03 -5.47 -12.24
C THR A 395 -8.99 -6.42 -12.82
N LEU A 396 -8.83 -6.41 -14.13
CA LEU A 396 -7.92 -7.28 -14.88
C LEU A 396 -6.79 -6.42 -15.46
N GLN A 397 -5.56 -6.72 -15.06
CA GLN A 397 -4.35 -6.04 -15.54
C GLN A 397 -3.79 -6.75 -16.78
N ASP A 398 -3.29 -5.99 -17.75
CA ASP A 398 -2.52 -6.45 -18.92
C ASP A 398 -3.20 -7.48 -19.84
N ARG A 399 -4.52 -7.74 -19.68
CA ARG A 399 -5.23 -8.75 -20.46
C ARG A 399 -5.42 -8.36 -21.93
N LEU A 400 -5.57 -7.08 -22.22
CA LEU A 400 -5.76 -6.54 -23.55
C LEU A 400 -4.60 -5.64 -23.98
N GLY A 401 -3.39 -6.05 -23.63
CA GLY A 401 -2.12 -5.39 -23.95
C GLY A 401 -1.44 -4.77 -22.74
N THR A 402 -0.10 -4.71 -22.78
CA THR A 402 0.76 -4.21 -21.70
C THR A 402 0.35 -2.78 -21.29
N GLY A 403 0.14 -2.57 -20.00
CA GLY A 403 -0.30 -1.30 -19.40
C GLY A 403 -1.79 -1.03 -19.60
N SER A 404 -2.61 -2.05 -19.94
CA SER A 404 -4.06 -1.93 -20.00
C SER A 404 -4.71 -2.37 -18.69
N VAL A 405 -5.81 -1.70 -18.34
CA VAL A 405 -6.68 -2.07 -17.22
C VAL A 405 -8.08 -2.31 -17.78
N THR A 406 -8.63 -3.49 -17.53
CA THR A 406 -10.02 -3.81 -17.85
C THR A 406 -10.78 -4.01 -16.54
N MET A 407 -11.88 -3.27 -16.35
CA MET A 407 -12.75 -3.39 -15.18
C MET A 407 -14.11 -3.87 -15.60
N LEU A 408 -14.64 -4.85 -14.88
CA LEU A 408 -16.04 -5.31 -14.96
C LEU A 408 -16.71 -4.95 -13.64
N ASP A 409 -17.65 -4.02 -13.68
CA ASP A 409 -18.31 -3.44 -12.51
C ASP A 409 -19.78 -3.84 -12.50
N VAL A 410 -20.22 -4.56 -11.46
CA VAL A 410 -21.59 -5.03 -11.31
C VAL A 410 -22.12 -4.56 -9.96
N ARG A 411 -23.23 -3.82 -10.00
CA ARG A 411 -24.00 -3.43 -8.81
C ARG A 411 -25.35 -4.16 -8.83
N LEU A 412 -25.66 -4.84 -7.76
CA LEU A 412 -26.91 -5.57 -7.55
C LEU A 412 -27.71 -4.92 -6.42
N GLY A 413 -28.94 -4.53 -6.72
CA GLY A 413 -29.87 -3.87 -5.80
C GLY A 413 -31.05 -3.27 -6.55
N GLU A 414 -31.79 -2.34 -5.92
CA GLU A 414 -32.82 -1.57 -6.63
C GLU A 414 -32.25 -0.82 -7.82
N GLN A 415 -31.09 -0.23 -7.67
CA GLN A 415 -30.26 0.22 -8.77
C GLN A 415 -29.39 -0.94 -9.26
N LEU A 416 -29.62 -1.38 -10.49
CA LEU A 416 -28.79 -2.40 -11.15
C LEU A 416 -27.83 -1.70 -12.13
N ARG A 417 -26.56 -2.07 -12.07
CA ARG A 417 -25.55 -1.64 -13.04
C ARG A 417 -24.69 -2.82 -13.46
N ALA A 418 -24.40 -2.91 -14.74
CA ALA A 418 -23.35 -3.75 -15.29
C ALA A 418 -22.51 -2.89 -16.24
N ALA A 419 -21.20 -2.78 -16.02
CA ALA A 419 -20.33 -1.96 -16.84
C ALA A 419 -19.00 -2.67 -17.13
N GLY A 420 -18.56 -2.59 -18.39
CA GLY A 420 -17.21 -2.91 -18.81
C GLY A 420 -16.44 -1.63 -19.12
N ILE A 421 -15.24 -1.49 -18.57
CA ILE A 421 -14.36 -0.33 -18.77
C ILE A 421 -13.00 -0.86 -19.21
N TYR A 422 -12.50 -0.39 -20.33
CA TYR A 422 -11.12 -0.58 -20.76
C TYR A 422 -10.40 0.76 -20.69
N ALA A 423 -9.24 0.77 -20.08
CA ALA A 423 -8.40 1.95 -20.01
C ALA A 423 -6.93 1.59 -20.35
N ARG A 424 -6.27 2.46 -21.09
CA ARG A 424 -4.85 2.32 -21.43
C ARG A 424 -4.19 3.69 -21.56
N ARG A 425 -2.95 3.79 -21.08
CA ARG A 425 -2.11 4.95 -21.29
C ARG A 425 -1.12 4.72 -22.42
N LEU A 426 -1.01 5.70 -23.30
CA LEU A 426 -0.20 5.65 -24.52
C LEU A 426 0.90 6.71 -24.48
N GLY A 427 1.91 6.52 -25.33
CA GLY A 427 3.01 7.47 -25.53
C GLY A 427 4.19 7.28 -24.58
N THR A 428 5.29 7.99 -24.87
CA THR A 428 6.56 7.85 -24.16
C THR A 428 6.48 8.29 -22.70
N LEU A 429 5.65 9.28 -22.39
CA LEU A 429 5.46 9.82 -21.04
C LEU A 429 4.12 9.36 -20.42
N THR A 430 3.43 8.36 -21.02
CA THR A 430 2.09 7.91 -20.59
C THR A 430 1.08 9.05 -20.40
N ARG A 431 1.23 10.12 -21.19
CA ARG A 431 0.37 11.32 -21.09
C ARG A 431 -0.98 11.14 -21.76
N TRP A 432 -1.05 10.37 -22.85
CA TRP A 432 -2.31 10.09 -23.53
C TRP A 432 -3.07 8.99 -22.83
N ALA A 433 -4.33 9.22 -22.55
CA ALA A 433 -5.25 8.25 -21.97
C ALA A 433 -6.34 7.90 -22.96
N LEU A 434 -6.58 6.61 -23.13
CA LEU A 434 -7.67 6.05 -23.90
C LEU A 434 -8.57 5.28 -22.95
N ARG A 435 -9.90 5.53 -23.01
CA ARG A 435 -10.87 4.80 -22.19
C ARG A 435 -12.11 4.50 -23.03
N PHE A 436 -12.49 3.22 -23.03
CA PHE A 436 -13.78 2.76 -23.54
C PHE A 436 -14.64 2.32 -22.37
N ARG A 437 -15.93 2.60 -22.44
CA ARG A 437 -16.91 2.13 -21.47
C ARG A 437 -18.16 1.67 -22.20
N ALA A 438 -18.66 0.48 -21.85
CA ALA A 438 -20.01 0.03 -22.17
C ALA A 438 -20.74 -0.26 -20.86
N ALA A 439 -22.00 0.14 -20.73
CA ALA A 439 -22.74 -0.05 -19.51
C ALA A 439 -24.24 -0.19 -19.76
N TYR A 440 -24.85 -0.98 -18.89
CA TYR A 440 -26.28 -1.02 -18.69
C TYR A 440 -26.61 -0.55 -17.28
N ASP A 441 -27.51 0.42 -17.18
CA ASP A 441 -28.00 0.97 -15.92
C ASP A 441 -29.52 0.83 -15.85
N ARG A 442 -30.02 0.25 -14.75
CA ARG A 442 -31.45 0.31 -14.38
C ARG A 442 -31.56 1.18 -13.13
N VAL A 443 -32.20 2.35 -13.28
CA VAL A 443 -32.27 3.36 -12.22
C VAL A 443 -33.73 3.64 -11.90
N PRO A 444 -34.22 3.39 -10.67
CA PRO A 444 -35.51 3.88 -10.23
C PRO A 444 -35.48 5.40 -10.11
N MET A 445 -36.57 6.06 -10.44
CA MET A 445 -36.71 7.51 -10.34
C MET A 445 -38.13 7.89 -9.93
N ASP A 446 -38.22 8.68 -8.89
CA ASP A 446 -39.46 9.29 -8.44
C ASP A 446 -39.48 10.75 -8.90
N LEU A 447 -40.62 11.19 -9.48
CA LEU A 447 -40.86 12.59 -9.84
C LEU A 447 -41.77 13.23 -8.80
N TYR A 448 -41.44 14.46 -8.43
CA TYR A 448 -42.16 15.23 -7.41
C TYR A 448 -42.67 16.53 -8.03
N THR A 449 -43.93 16.88 -7.72
CA THR A 449 -44.52 18.19 -8.02
C THR A 449 -45.06 18.76 -6.70
N ASP A 450 -44.71 19.99 -6.41
CA ASP A 450 -45.09 20.68 -5.15
C ASP A 450 -44.79 19.89 -3.87
N GLY A 451 -43.62 19.17 -3.87
CA GLY A 451 -43.17 18.38 -2.73
C GLY A 451 -43.86 17.03 -2.55
N GLN A 452 -44.85 16.70 -3.38
CA GLN A 452 -45.51 15.39 -3.40
C GLN A 452 -44.98 14.52 -4.55
N ARG A 453 -44.78 13.22 -4.29
CA ARG A 453 -44.41 12.26 -5.31
C ARG A 453 -45.60 12.06 -6.26
N THR A 454 -45.48 12.56 -7.48
CA THR A 454 -46.51 12.47 -8.50
C THR A 454 -46.33 11.26 -9.41
N GLU A 455 -45.09 10.85 -9.67
CA GLU A 455 -44.81 9.74 -10.56
C GLU A 455 -43.66 8.89 -10.03
N ALA A 456 -43.72 7.59 -10.23
CA ALA A 456 -42.62 6.65 -10.04
C ALA A 456 -42.25 6.04 -11.39
N GLY A 457 -40.94 5.98 -11.67
CA GLY A 457 -40.47 5.46 -12.94
C GLY A 457 -39.21 4.59 -12.81
N ARG A 458 -38.88 3.94 -13.89
CA ARG A 458 -37.61 3.23 -14.08
C ARG A 458 -36.99 3.61 -15.41
N PHE A 459 -35.69 3.86 -15.37
CA PHE A 459 -34.91 4.06 -16.58
C PHE A 459 -34.03 2.85 -16.81
N HIS A 460 -34.05 2.34 -18.04
CA HIS A 460 -33.14 1.34 -18.54
C HIS A 460 -32.27 2.03 -19.59
N ILE A 461 -30.98 2.18 -19.29
CA ILE A 461 -30.03 2.92 -20.13
C ILE A 461 -28.92 1.96 -20.56
N LEU A 462 -28.85 1.68 -21.86
CA LEU A 462 -27.72 0.98 -22.46
C LEU A 462 -26.86 2.00 -23.18
N GLY A 463 -25.59 2.14 -22.76
CA GLY A 463 -24.73 3.16 -23.34
C GLY A 463 -23.29 2.72 -23.53
N GLY A 464 -22.63 3.36 -24.49
CA GLY A 464 -21.22 3.18 -24.77
C GLY A 464 -20.51 4.52 -24.96
N SER A 465 -19.29 4.66 -24.47
CA SER A 465 -18.50 5.86 -24.64
C SER A 465 -17.02 5.57 -24.91
N ALA A 466 -16.40 6.46 -25.70
CA ALA A 466 -14.97 6.50 -25.91
C ALA A 466 -14.42 7.86 -25.45
N LEU A 467 -13.31 7.86 -24.77
CA LEU A 467 -12.61 9.06 -24.32
C LEU A 467 -11.15 8.98 -24.74
N VAL A 468 -10.67 10.07 -25.33
CA VAL A 468 -9.25 10.32 -25.59
C VAL A 468 -8.86 11.58 -24.85
N GLY A 469 -7.80 11.52 -24.06
CA GLY A 469 -7.42 12.67 -23.24
C GLY A 469 -5.94 12.69 -22.90
N VAL A 470 -5.56 13.76 -22.22
CA VAL A 470 -4.22 14.00 -21.70
C VAL A 470 -4.27 13.96 -20.17
N ALA A 471 -3.39 13.16 -19.60
CA ALA A 471 -3.26 13.05 -18.14
C ALA A 471 -2.25 14.08 -17.61
N ALA A 472 -2.61 14.77 -16.53
CA ALA A 472 -1.73 15.58 -15.71
C ALA A 472 -1.13 14.70 -14.60
N GLY A 473 -0.16 13.85 -14.98
CA GLY A 473 0.46 12.89 -14.06
C GLY A 473 -0.56 11.95 -13.41
N THR A 474 -0.52 11.91 -12.08
CA THR A 474 -1.48 11.18 -11.23
C THR A 474 -2.63 12.05 -10.73
N ALA A 475 -2.55 13.37 -10.91
CA ALA A 475 -3.54 14.30 -10.36
C ALA A 475 -4.82 14.38 -11.19
N GLY A 476 -4.74 14.23 -12.53
CA GLY A 476 -5.94 14.48 -13.33
C GLY A 476 -5.88 14.02 -14.77
N LEU A 477 -6.99 14.23 -15.45
CA LEU A 477 -7.22 13.88 -16.85
C LEU A 477 -8.16 14.91 -17.48
N VAL A 478 -7.81 15.41 -18.65
CA VAL A 478 -8.69 16.21 -19.51
C VAL A 478 -8.77 15.55 -20.88
N GLY A 479 -9.97 15.48 -21.47
CA GLY A 479 -10.12 14.82 -22.75
C GLY A 479 -11.45 15.05 -23.43
N ALA A 480 -11.50 14.69 -24.72
CA ALA A 480 -12.72 14.63 -25.51
C ALA A 480 -13.41 13.27 -25.32
N ARG A 481 -14.74 13.28 -25.31
CA ARG A 481 -15.58 12.08 -25.15
C ARG A 481 -16.66 12.07 -26.21
N VAL A 482 -16.92 10.89 -26.74
CA VAL A 482 -18.15 10.57 -27.48
C VAL A 482 -18.95 9.56 -26.67
N LEU A 483 -20.28 9.74 -26.67
CA LEU A 483 -21.21 8.86 -25.95
C LEU A 483 -22.38 8.56 -26.86
N GLY A 484 -22.80 7.28 -26.95
CA GLY A 484 -24.07 6.87 -27.48
C GLY A 484 -24.83 6.11 -26.41
N GLU A 485 -26.10 6.43 -26.22
CA GLU A 485 -26.95 5.74 -25.27
C GLU A 485 -28.38 5.58 -25.78
N HIS A 486 -28.97 4.46 -25.40
CA HIS A 486 -30.35 4.12 -25.66
C HIS A 486 -31.07 4.03 -24.32
N ALA A 487 -32.06 4.89 -24.11
CA ALA A 487 -32.80 4.99 -22.87
C ALA A 487 -34.25 4.59 -23.07
N ILE A 488 -34.74 3.66 -22.27
CA ILE A 488 -36.13 3.27 -22.14
C ILE A 488 -36.62 3.76 -20.79
N SER A 489 -37.59 4.63 -20.77
CA SER A 489 -38.26 5.08 -19.54
C SER A 489 -39.64 4.43 -19.42
N SER A 490 -39.91 3.80 -18.29
CA SER A 490 -41.23 3.33 -17.92
C SER A 490 -41.70 4.16 -16.71
N ILE A 491 -42.72 4.97 -16.92
CA ILE A 491 -43.29 5.84 -15.86
C ILE A 491 -44.64 5.25 -15.50
N THR A 492 -44.79 4.96 -14.19
CA THR A 492 -46.06 4.51 -13.62
C THR A 492 -46.64 5.70 -12.88
N THR A 493 -47.81 6.19 -13.29
CA THR A 493 -48.51 7.25 -12.55
C THR A 493 -49.17 6.67 -11.31
N GLY A 494 -49.24 7.46 -10.22
CA GLY A 494 -49.61 6.97 -8.88
C GLY A 494 -51.09 6.66 -8.61
N ALA A 495 -51.98 6.65 -9.59
CA ALA A 495 -53.41 6.30 -9.42
C ALA A 495 -53.71 4.85 -9.80
N PRO A 496 -54.57 4.13 -9.03
CA PRO A 496 -54.98 2.78 -9.40
C PRO A 496 -55.69 2.79 -10.76
N GLY A 497 -55.08 2.14 -11.76
CA GLY A 497 -55.64 2.04 -13.13
C GLY A 497 -54.86 2.79 -14.21
N ASP A 498 -53.83 3.54 -13.88
CA ASP A 498 -53.01 4.23 -14.85
C ASP A 498 -52.09 3.28 -15.64
N SER A 499 -52.08 3.45 -16.95
CA SER A 499 -51.22 2.68 -17.84
C SER A 499 -49.76 3.11 -17.71
N THR A 500 -48.83 2.16 -17.65
CA THR A 500 -47.40 2.43 -17.75
C THR A 500 -47.11 3.15 -19.08
N ARG A 501 -46.55 4.36 -18.99
CA ARG A 501 -46.07 5.10 -20.16
C ARG A 501 -44.65 4.67 -20.46
N GLU A 502 -44.41 4.06 -21.61
CA GLU A 502 -43.07 3.77 -22.09
C GLU A 502 -42.65 4.81 -23.14
N ALA A 503 -41.46 5.34 -22.98
CA ALA A 503 -40.84 6.20 -23.96
C ALA A 503 -39.39 5.71 -24.20
N THR A 504 -39.02 5.67 -25.47
CA THR A 504 -37.68 5.24 -25.90
C THR A 504 -37.01 6.37 -26.65
N ALA A 505 -35.74 6.62 -26.32
CA ALA A 505 -34.95 7.63 -27.01
C ALA A 505 -33.50 7.18 -27.12
N THR A 506 -32.85 7.57 -28.21
CA THR A 506 -31.42 7.35 -28.44
C THR A 506 -30.74 8.69 -28.50
N PHE A 507 -29.64 8.84 -27.76
CA PHE A 507 -28.86 10.08 -27.72
C PHE A 507 -27.43 9.80 -28.12
N TYR A 508 -26.89 10.67 -28.95
CA TYR A 508 -25.47 10.74 -29.26
C TYR A 508 -24.95 12.09 -28.81
N THR A 509 -23.87 12.08 -28.02
CA THR A 509 -23.24 13.31 -27.54
C THR A 509 -21.74 13.31 -27.85
N ILE A 510 -21.24 14.49 -28.15
CA ILE A 510 -19.80 14.78 -28.23
C ILE A 510 -19.51 15.79 -27.12
N GLY A 511 -18.38 15.63 -26.42
CA GLY A 511 -18.13 16.56 -25.34
C GLY A 511 -16.74 16.48 -24.73
N GLY A 512 -16.57 17.24 -23.67
CA GLY A 512 -15.36 17.31 -22.85
C GLY A 512 -15.50 16.65 -21.50
N ASN A 513 -14.39 16.15 -20.97
CA ASN A 513 -14.32 15.58 -19.64
C ASN A 513 -13.09 16.10 -18.91
N LEU A 514 -13.28 16.57 -17.67
CA LEU A 514 -12.22 17.04 -16.77
C LEU A 514 -12.30 16.25 -15.47
N LEU A 515 -11.17 15.74 -15.02
CA LEU A 515 -10.99 15.17 -13.69
C LEU A 515 -9.70 15.71 -13.10
N LEU A 516 -9.78 16.28 -11.91
CA LEU A 516 -8.65 16.61 -11.06
C LEU A 516 -8.94 16.06 -9.67
N ASP A 517 -8.07 15.21 -9.14
CA ASP A 517 -8.24 14.60 -7.82
C ASP A 517 -6.90 14.50 -7.09
N THR A 518 -6.70 15.40 -6.15
CA THR A 518 -5.49 15.48 -5.31
C THR A 518 -5.77 15.10 -3.85
N ARG A 519 -6.98 14.61 -3.54
CA ARG A 519 -7.36 14.23 -2.18
C ARG A 519 -6.46 13.11 -1.67
N ASP A 520 -6.15 13.17 -0.38
CA ASP A 520 -5.38 12.16 0.35
C ASP A 520 -6.19 10.90 0.68
N ASP A 521 -7.51 11.04 0.90
CA ASP A 521 -8.43 9.93 1.12
C ASP A 521 -9.70 10.07 0.26
N PRO A 522 -10.25 8.97 -0.29
CA PRO A 522 -11.45 9.03 -1.14
C PRO A 522 -12.74 9.25 -0.36
N VAL A 523 -12.78 8.86 0.91
CA VAL A 523 -13.99 8.83 1.76
C VAL A 523 -14.00 9.99 2.75
N LEU A 524 -12.93 10.13 3.53
CA LEU A 524 -12.77 11.14 4.58
C LEU A 524 -11.50 11.96 4.30
N PRO A 525 -11.47 12.78 3.25
CA PRO A 525 -10.27 13.53 2.90
C PRO A 525 -9.91 14.55 3.98
N HIS A 526 -8.67 14.45 4.47
CA HIS A 526 -8.11 15.45 5.36
C HIS A 526 -7.64 16.68 4.57
N GLY A 527 -7.08 16.47 3.37
CA GLY A 527 -6.65 17.53 2.49
C GLY A 527 -6.83 17.23 1.01
N GLY A 528 -6.79 18.29 0.19
CA GLY A 528 -6.81 18.18 -1.27
C GLY A 528 -8.13 18.55 -1.93
N VAL A 529 -8.15 18.42 -3.26
CA VAL A 529 -9.23 18.95 -4.11
C VAL A 529 -9.71 17.85 -5.06
N LEU A 530 -11.02 17.79 -5.28
CA LEU A 530 -11.65 17.04 -6.36
C LEU A 530 -12.41 18.01 -7.27
N VAL A 531 -12.08 18.03 -8.56
CA VAL A 531 -12.86 18.75 -9.58
C VAL A 531 -13.25 17.78 -10.67
N ARG A 532 -14.53 17.78 -11.03
CA ARG A 532 -15.08 17.02 -12.14
C ARG A 532 -15.89 17.96 -13.04
N GLY A 533 -15.55 17.97 -14.32
CA GLY A 533 -16.27 18.70 -15.33
C GLY A 533 -16.73 17.78 -16.45
N THR A 534 -17.97 17.95 -16.87
CA THR A 534 -18.49 17.35 -18.10
C THR A 534 -19.17 18.43 -18.93
N SER A 535 -18.92 18.39 -20.22
CA SER A 535 -19.58 19.25 -21.22
C SER A 535 -20.04 18.33 -22.34
N GLU A 536 -21.32 18.35 -22.67
CA GLU A 536 -21.92 17.46 -23.66
C GLU A 536 -22.80 18.26 -24.63
N TRP A 537 -22.70 17.92 -25.90
CA TRP A 537 -23.49 18.46 -26.98
C TRP A 537 -24.16 17.32 -27.73
N ALA A 538 -25.47 17.36 -27.75
CA ALA A 538 -26.33 16.50 -28.56
C ALA A 538 -26.91 17.29 -29.72
N ASP A 539 -26.98 16.71 -30.91
CA ASP A 539 -27.60 17.33 -32.06
C ASP A 539 -28.33 16.28 -32.91
N ARG A 540 -29.52 16.66 -33.42
CA ARG A 540 -30.26 15.78 -34.31
C ARG A 540 -29.51 15.50 -35.61
N ALA A 541 -28.61 16.39 -36.04
CA ALA A 541 -27.77 16.20 -37.22
C ALA A 541 -26.79 15.03 -37.08
N ILE A 542 -26.40 14.67 -35.85
CA ILE A 542 -25.59 13.46 -35.58
C ILE A 542 -26.42 12.24 -35.18
N GLY A 543 -27.76 12.32 -35.38
CA GLY A 543 -28.70 11.23 -35.09
C GLY A 543 -29.19 11.19 -33.64
N SER A 544 -28.95 12.22 -32.85
CA SER A 544 -29.46 12.31 -31.47
C SER A 544 -30.95 12.58 -31.41
N GLY A 545 -31.64 12.06 -30.41
CA GLY A 545 -33.09 12.25 -30.21
C GLY A 545 -33.51 13.67 -29.81
N GLY A 546 -32.56 14.56 -29.57
CA GLY A 546 -32.75 15.98 -29.24
C GLY A 546 -31.51 16.81 -29.50
N THR A 547 -31.68 18.13 -29.58
CA THR A 547 -30.58 19.11 -29.72
C THR A 547 -30.45 19.88 -28.43
N PHE A 548 -29.43 19.57 -27.63
CA PHE A 548 -29.18 20.23 -26.33
C PHE A 548 -27.70 20.29 -26.01
N GLN A 549 -27.36 21.18 -25.12
CA GLN A 549 -26.06 21.26 -24.46
C GLN A 549 -26.25 21.09 -22.96
N GLN A 550 -25.31 20.41 -22.31
CA GLN A 550 -25.27 20.30 -20.86
C GLN A 550 -23.84 20.48 -20.38
N HIS A 551 -23.67 21.34 -19.40
CA HIS A 551 -22.38 21.56 -18.75
C HIS A 551 -22.53 21.38 -17.25
N ILE A 552 -21.69 20.56 -16.65
CA ILE A 552 -21.67 20.31 -15.21
C ILE A 552 -20.24 20.46 -14.69
N LEU A 553 -20.08 21.26 -13.65
CA LEU A 553 -18.83 21.35 -12.87
C LEU A 553 -19.14 21.07 -11.41
N ARG A 554 -18.44 20.09 -10.85
CA ARG A 554 -18.50 19.73 -9.44
C ARG A 554 -17.13 19.89 -8.84
N ALA A 555 -17.02 20.63 -7.74
CA ALA A 555 -15.78 20.84 -7.03
C ALA A 555 -15.95 20.59 -5.54
N SER A 556 -14.96 19.99 -4.93
CA SER A 556 -14.84 19.92 -3.48
C SER A 556 -13.40 20.09 -3.04
N ALA A 557 -13.21 20.78 -1.92
CA ALA A 557 -11.90 21.01 -1.31
C ALA A 557 -11.97 20.63 0.17
N SER A 558 -11.03 19.83 0.64
CA SER A 558 -10.81 19.56 2.05
C SER A 558 -9.62 20.35 2.53
N ILE A 559 -9.85 21.16 3.56
CA ILE A 559 -8.87 22.09 4.13
C ILE A 559 -8.60 21.64 5.57
N PRO A 560 -7.38 21.17 5.89
CA PRO A 560 -7.05 20.80 7.26
C PRO A 560 -7.02 22.03 8.16
N VAL A 561 -7.73 21.97 9.29
CA VAL A 561 -7.76 23.03 10.32
C VAL A 561 -6.96 22.63 11.56
N GLY A 562 -6.66 21.35 11.68
CA GLY A 562 -5.86 20.76 12.76
C GLY A 562 -5.54 19.31 12.45
N PRO A 563 -4.88 18.58 13.36
CA PRO A 563 -4.46 17.21 13.10
C PRO A 563 -5.63 16.22 12.91
N PHE A 564 -6.81 16.56 13.46
CA PHE A 564 -8.00 15.69 13.46
C PHE A 564 -9.24 16.34 12.85
N LEU A 565 -9.13 17.58 12.34
CA LEU A 565 -10.26 18.33 11.84
C LEU A 565 -9.96 18.89 10.45
N SER A 566 -10.93 18.72 9.55
CA SER A 566 -10.90 19.31 8.21
C SER A 566 -12.24 19.94 7.88
N VAL A 567 -12.21 21.04 7.12
CA VAL A 567 -13.40 21.68 6.57
C VAL A 567 -13.56 21.22 5.12
N LEU A 568 -14.69 20.59 4.81
CA LEU A 568 -15.06 20.20 3.46
C LEU A 568 -15.96 21.29 2.84
N LEU A 569 -15.45 21.92 1.79
CA LEU A 569 -16.23 22.82 0.93
C LEU A 569 -16.64 22.07 -0.32
N ARG A 570 -17.89 22.24 -0.76
CA ARG A 570 -18.40 21.66 -2.01
C ARG A 570 -19.25 22.66 -2.76
N GLY A 571 -19.10 22.67 -4.08
CA GLY A 571 -19.91 23.44 -5.01
C GLY A 571 -20.19 22.63 -6.27
N ASP A 572 -21.45 22.64 -6.70
CA ASP A 572 -21.91 22.01 -7.93
C ASP A 572 -22.59 23.10 -8.78
N VAL A 573 -22.18 23.24 -10.03
CA VAL A 573 -22.74 24.19 -10.99
C VAL A 573 -23.13 23.44 -12.24
N GLY A 574 -24.34 23.68 -12.74
CA GLY A 574 -24.84 23.08 -13.97
C GLY A 574 -25.60 24.11 -14.82
N THR A 575 -25.46 24.00 -16.13
CA THR A 575 -26.25 24.80 -17.09
C THR A 575 -26.58 23.96 -18.33
N SER A 576 -27.66 24.30 -18.98
CA SER A 576 -28.09 23.67 -20.23
C SER A 576 -28.65 24.69 -21.21
N ALA A 577 -28.59 24.38 -22.49
CA ALA A 577 -29.17 25.17 -23.57
C ALA A 577 -29.74 24.24 -24.67
N GLY A 578 -30.64 24.76 -25.47
CA GLY A 578 -31.32 23.99 -26.55
C GLY A 578 -32.66 23.43 -26.11
N ASP A 579 -33.00 22.24 -26.58
CA ASP A 579 -34.23 21.54 -26.23
C ASP A 579 -34.31 21.22 -24.73
N GLU A 580 -35.50 20.95 -24.22
CA GLU A 580 -35.65 20.47 -22.83
C GLU A 580 -34.83 19.19 -22.60
N LEU A 581 -34.06 19.19 -21.52
CA LEU A 581 -33.24 18.03 -21.20
C LEU A 581 -34.09 16.77 -20.96
N PRO A 582 -33.71 15.65 -21.57
CA PRO A 582 -34.27 14.36 -21.21
C PRO A 582 -34.18 14.11 -19.71
N ALA A 583 -35.17 13.41 -19.14
CA ALA A 583 -35.27 13.28 -17.69
C ALA A 583 -33.98 12.77 -17.00
N HIS A 584 -33.24 11.84 -17.63
CA HIS A 584 -31.98 11.30 -17.10
C HIS A 584 -30.76 12.22 -17.32
N TYR A 585 -30.89 13.32 -18.09
CA TYR A 585 -29.90 14.38 -18.22
C TYR A 585 -30.18 15.59 -17.29
N ARG A 586 -31.35 15.67 -16.68
CA ARG A 586 -31.69 16.80 -15.81
C ARG A 586 -30.73 16.88 -14.60
N PHE A 587 -30.61 18.07 -14.03
CA PHE A 587 -29.78 18.31 -12.85
C PHE A 587 -30.46 17.77 -11.59
N PHE A 588 -29.72 17.06 -10.78
CA PHE A 588 -30.21 16.46 -9.55
C PHE A 588 -29.58 17.15 -8.35
N ILE A 589 -30.41 17.62 -7.41
CA ILE A 589 -30.02 18.37 -6.22
C ILE A 589 -30.56 17.63 -4.99
N GLY A 590 -29.73 17.45 -3.96
CA GLY A 590 -30.10 16.80 -2.70
C GLY A 590 -29.62 15.36 -2.59
N GLY A 591 -29.93 14.72 -1.46
CA GLY A 591 -29.43 13.41 -1.06
C GLY A 591 -28.26 13.47 -0.09
N ALA A 592 -27.87 12.32 0.47
CA ALA A 592 -26.66 12.23 1.29
C ALA A 592 -25.47 12.68 0.45
N VAL A 593 -24.54 13.42 1.06
CA VAL A 593 -23.29 13.78 0.40
C VAL A 593 -22.66 12.49 -0.10
N PRO A 594 -22.52 12.27 -1.42
CA PRO A 594 -21.94 11.03 -1.91
C PRO A 594 -20.45 11.04 -1.57
N TYR A 595 -20.08 10.40 -0.49
CA TYR A 595 -18.70 10.07 -0.21
C TYR A 595 -18.14 9.11 -1.27
N PHE A 596 -19.00 8.43 -2.01
CA PHE A 596 -18.64 7.48 -3.04
C PHE A 596 -18.85 8.05 -4.42
N MET A 597 -17.83 7.96 -5.23
CA MET A 597 -17.61 8.60 -6.53
C MET A 597 -18.50 8.12 -7.67
N LEU A 598 -19.72 7.72 -7.41
CA LEU A 598 -20.71 7.53 -8.46
C LEU A 598 -21.59 8.76 -8.52
N PRO A 599 -21.96 9.23 -9.72
CA PRO A 599 -22.98 10.25 -9.84
C PRO A 599 -24.29 9.63 -9.34
N ASP A 600 -24.54 9.76 -8.03
CA ASP A 600 -25.83 9.42 -7.49
C ASP A 600 -26.79 10.47 -8.00
N ARG A 601 -27.73 10.00 -8.79
CA ARG A 601 -28.81 10.80 -9.32
C ARG A 601 -29.89 10.87 -8.26
N HIS A 602 -29.84 11.87 -7.39
CA HIS A 602 -30.93 12.20 -6.50
C HIS A 602 -31.72 13.34 -7.12
N LEU A 603 -33.03 13.13 -7.25
CA LEU A 603 -33.95 14.11 -7.77
C LEU A 603 -34.40 15.05 -6.68
N THR A 604 -34.02 16.30 -6.75
CA THR A 604 -34.79 17.42 -6.25
C THR A 604 -34.71 18.52 -7.30
N PHE A 605 -35.84 18.92 -7.84
CA PHE A 605 -35.91 19.96 -8.85
C PHE A 605 -35.81 21.34 -8.25
N LEU A 606 -34.88 22.13 -8.73
CA LEU A 606 -35.04 23.54 -9.00
C LEU A 606 -34.64 23.74 -10.46
N GLY A 607 -35.61 23.85 -11.33
CA GLY A 607 -35.39 24.32 -12.69
C GLY A 607 -35.19 25.82 -12.65
N LEU A 608 -34.12 26.31 -13.22
CA LEU A 608 -33.96 27.63 -13.78
C LEU A 608 -33.87 27.49 -15.26
#